data_1cbfe2d88bc9775340cf8d6560abba92
#
_entry.id   1cbfe2d88bc9775340cf8d6560abba92
#
_cell.length_a   1.000
_cell.length_b   1.000
_cell.length_c   1.000
_cell.angle_alpha   90.00
_cell.angle_beta   90.00
_cell.angle_gamma   90.00
#
_symmetry.space_group_name_H-M   'P 1'
#
loop_
_entity.id
_entity.type
_entity.pdbx_description
1 polymer ?
#
loop_
_entity_poly.entity_id
_entity_poly.type
_entity_poly.pdbx_seq_one_letter_code
_entity_poly.pdbx_strand_id
1 'polypeptide(L)'
;LAFLKTELHITESQTQVWDQFAETLRSMNKEAAEKREEMKAERESQAKNRTARRDQTLMQRFERSEARLEAMIERQKKLKTAVEPLYAALSDDQKKLADKLLRFNRGGRR
;
A
#
# COMPACT_ATOMS: atom_id res chain seq x y z
N LEU A 1 -8.44 2.79 10.19
CA LEU A 1 -7.32 2.73 11.13
C LEU A 1 -7.77 2.68 12.58
N ALA A 2 -8.76 3.50 12.93
CA ALA A 2 -9.31 3.48 14.29
C ALA A 2 -9.90 2.10 14.60
N PHE A 3 -10.49 1.49 13.61
CA PHE A 3 -11.05 0.15 13.74
C PHE A 3 -9.95 -0.86 14.08
N LEU A 4 -8.84 -0.80 13.36
CA LEU A 4 -7.71 -1.70 13.60
C LEU A 4 -7.12 -1.50 14.98
N LYS A 5 -7.02 -0.25 15.41
CA LYS A 5 -6.49 0.07 16.73
C LYS A 5 -7.32 -0.60 17.82
N THR A 6 -8.63 -0.51 17.68
CA THR A 6 -9.56 -1.13 18.63
C THR A 6 -9.47 -2.64 18.59
N GLU A 7 -9.45 -3.21 17.39
CA GLU A 7 -9.40 -4.67 17.23
C GLU A 7 -8.09 -5.28 17.75
N LEU A 8 -7.00 -4.55 17.61
CA LEU A 8 -5.70 -5.01 18.09
C LEU A 8 -5.50 -4.78 19.58
N HIS A 9 -6.41 -4.05 20.22
CA HIS A 9 -6.30 -3.75 21.64
C HIS A 9 -5.00 -3.03 21.97
N ILE A 10 -4.70 -2.00 21.19
CA ILE A 10 -3.49 -1.22 21.39
C ILE A 10 -3.50 -0.57 22.77
N THR A 11 -2.44 -0.80 23.56
CA THR A 11 -2.32 -0.24 24.89
C THR A 11 -1.73 1.17 24.84
N GLU A 12 -1.77 1.86 25.99
CA GLU A 12 -1.21 3.20 26.09
C GLU A 12 0.28 3.21 25.74
N SER A 13 1.01 2.21 26.22
CA SER A 13 2.43 2.12 25.95
C SER A 13 2.73 1.87 24.48
N GLN A 14 1.76 1.34 23.75
CA GLN A 14 1.90 1.05 22.32
C GLN A 14 1.40 2.19 21.43
N THR A 15 0.76 3.17 22.03
CA THR A 15 0.11 4.26 21.27
C THR A 15 1.10 5.01 20.38
N GLN A 16 2.29 5.29 20.91
CA GLN A 16 3.29 6.04 20.16
C GLN A 16 3.69 5.29 18.89
N VAL A 17 3.94 4.00 19.00
CA VAL A 17 4.31 3.17 17.86
C VAL A 17 3.15 3.09 16.88
N TRP A 18 1.93 2.94 17.41
CA TRP A 18 0.74 2.91 16.58
C TRP A 18 0.56 4.22 15.83
N ASP A 19 0.76 5.35 16.49
CA ASP A 19 0.63 6.65 15.85
C ASP A 19 1.60 6.80 14.68
N GLN A 20 2.83 6.33 14.86
CA GLN A 20 3.83 6.37 13.80
C GLN A 20 3.41 5.51 12.61
N PHE A 21 2.89 4.34 12.89
CA PHE A 21 2.38 3.44 11.86
C PHE A 21 1.21 4.08 11.11
N ALA A 22 0.26 4.64 11.84
CA ALA A 22 -0.90 5.30 11.25
C ALA A 22 -0.48 6.47 10.37
N GLU A 23 0.49 7.24 10.83
CA GLU A 23 1.02 8.37 10.07
C GLU A 23 1.61 7.91 8.74
N THR A 24 2.41 6.86 8.80
CA THR A 24 3.01 6.29 7.59
C THR A 24 1.95 5.79 6.62
N LEU A 25 0.92 5.12 7.14
CA LEU A 25 -0.18 4.64 6.29
C LEU A 25 -0.93 5.79 5.63
N ARG A 26 -1.15 6.87 6.37
CA ARG A 26 -1.81 8.05 5.82
C ARG A 26 -0.99 8.64 4.69
N SER A 27 0.32 8.76 4.90
CA SER A 27 1.22 9.26 3.87
C SER A 27 1.19 8.38 2.63
N MET A 28 1.25 7.07 2.82
CA MET A 28 1.21 6.13 1.70
C MET A 28 -0.12 6.20 0.95
N ASN A 29 -1.22 6.34 1.68
CA ASN A 29 -2.53 6.46 1.07
C ASN A 29 -2.66 7.74 0.28
N LYS A 30 -2.09 8.82 0.80
CA LYS A 30 -2.08 10.10 0.11
C LYS A 30 -1.30 10.01 -1.20
N GLU A 31 -0.12 9.41 -1.13
CA GLU A 31 0.70 9.20 -2.32
C GLU A 31 -0.02 8.33 -3.36
N ALA A 32 -0.69 7.29 -2.88
CA ALA A 32 -1.42 6.40 -3.76
C ALA A 32 -2.58 7.11 -4.45
N ALA A 33 -3.27 7.98 -3.71
CA ALA A 33 -4.37 8.76 -4.26
C ALA A 33 -3.87 9.73 -5.33
N GLU A 34 -2.73 10.38 -5.06
CA GLU A 34 -2.13 11.29 -6.02
C GLU A 34 -1.72 10.57 -7.30
N LYS A 35 -1.13 9.40 -7.16
CA LYS A 35 -0.74 8.59 -8.30
C LYS A 35 -1.94 8.12 -9.11
N ARG A 36 -3.02 7.78 -8.42
CA ARG A 36 -4.26 7.36 -9.10
C ARG A 36 -4.81 8.49 -9.94
N GLU A 37 -4.75 9.72 -9.42
CA GLU A 37 -5.21 10.89 -10.17
C GLU A 37 -4.36 11.10 -11.41
N GLU A 38 -3.04 10.99 -11.26
CA GLU A 38 -2.12 11.11 -12.39
C GLU A 38 -2.40 10.04 -13.44
N MET A 39 -2.58 8.80 -13.00
CA MET A 39 -2.84 7.70 -13.91
C MET A 39 -4.19 7.85 -14.60
N LYS A 40 -5.17 8.39 -13.88
CA LYS A 40 -6.48 8.64 -14.46
C LYS A 40 -6.39 9.68 -15.58
N ALA A 41 -5.64 10.75 -15.34
CA ALA A 41 -5.42 11.78 -16.34
C ALA A 41 -4.72 11.20 -17.56
N GLU A 42 -3.72 10.36 -17.34
CA GLU A 42 -3.01 9.68 -18.42
C GLU A 42 -3.93 8.78 -19.23
N ARG A 43 -4.77 8.03 -18.56
CA ARG A 43 -5.72 7.14 -19.21
C ARG A 43 -6.68 7.92 -20.09
N GLU A 44 -7.16 9.04 -19.58
CA GLU A 44 -8.08 9.89 -20.34
C GLU A 44 -7.39 10.45 -21.58
N SER A 45 -6.15 10.87 -21.41
CA SER A 45 -5.36 11.38 -22.52
C SER A 45 -5.12 10.29 -23.56
N GLN A 46 -4.78 9.10 -23.11
CA GLN A 46 -4.53 7.96 -24.00
C GLN A 46 -5.81 7.48 -24.68
N ALA A 47 -6.93 7.57 -24.00
CA ALA A 47 -8.21 7.17 -24.58
C ALA A 47 -8.55 8.06 -25.76
N LYS A 48 -8.16 9.32 -25.69
CA LYS A 48 -8.36 10.25 -26.80
C LYS A 48 -7.40 9.98 -27.95
N ASN A 49 -6.27 9.38 -27.66
CA ASN A 49 -5.26 9.09 -28.67
C ASN A 49 -5.04 7.58 -28.77
N ARG A 50 -5.98 6.92 -29.40
CA ARG A 50 -5.94 5.47 -29.56
C ARG A 50 -4.75 5.02 -30.39
N THR A 51 -4.33 5.84 -31.32
CA THR A 51 -3.21 5.52 -32.19
C THR A 51 -1.94 5.31 -31.37
N ALA A 52 -1.71 6.17 -30.39
CA ALA A 52 -0.53 6.06 -29.56
C ALA A 52 -0.50 4.73 -28.78
N ARG A 53 -1.67 4.26 -28.37
CA ARG A 53 -1.75 2.98 -27.65
C ARG A 53 -1.40 1.81 -28.55
N ARG A 54 -1.84 1.87 -29.79
CA ARG A 54 -1.56 0.81 -30.75
C ARG A 54 -0.10 0.76 -31.15
N ASP A 55 0.54 1.92 -31.13
CA ASP A 55 1.92 2.03 -31.55
C ASP A 55 2.90 1.60 -30.45
N GLN A 56 2.39 1.27 -29.28
CA GLN A 56 3.22 0.82 -28.20
C GLN A 56 3.90 -0.50 -28.55
N THR A 57 5.21 -0.53 -28.47
CA THR A 57 5.96 -1.74 -28.78
C THR A 57 5.87 -2.73 -27.62
N LEU A 58 6.25 -3.97 -27.91
CA LEU A 58 6.32 -5.02 -26.90
C LEU A 58 7.28 -4.63 -25.79
N MET A 59 8.41 -4.07 -26.16
CA MET A 59 9.42 -3.66 -25.19
C MET A 59 8.90 -2.55 -24.28
N GLN A 60 8.15 -1.61 -24.84
CA GLN A 60 7.55 -0.54 -24.04
C GLN A 60 6.55 -1.10 -23.03
N ARG A 61 5.82 -2.11 -23.44
CA ARG A 61 4.87 -2.78 -22.53
C ARG A 61 5.60 -3.46 -21.38
N PHE A 62 6.70 -4.12 -21.68
CA PHE A 62 7.52 -4.75 -20.65
C PHE A 62 8.08 -3.72 -19.69
N GLU A 63 8.57 -2.61 -20.20
CA GLU A 63 9.12 -1.54 -19.37
C GLU A 63 8.06 -0.97 -18.43
N ARG A 64 6.85 -0.78 -18.93
CA ARG A 64 5.76 -0.28 -18.11
C ARG A 64 5.40 -1.28 -17.02
N SER A 65 5.37 -2.54 -17.39
CA SER A 65 5.07 -3.62 -16.46
C SER A 65 6.12 -3.69 -15.36
N GLU A 66 7.38 -3.59 -15.74
CA GLU A 66 8.49 -3.59 -14.79
C GLU A 66 8.40 -2.42 -13.82
N ALA A 67 8.12 -1.23 -14.36
CA ALA A 67 8.00 -0.03 -13.53
C ALA A 67 6.87 -0.19 -12.51
N ARG A 68 5.77 -0.79 -12.94
CA ARG A 68 4.64 -1.03 -12.04
C ARG A 68 5.01 -2.01 -10.94
N LEU A 69 5.69 -3.08 -11.31
CA LEU A 69 6.12 -4.08 -10.33
C LEU A 69 7.12 -3.50 -9.34
N GLU A 70 8.03 -2.69 -9.82
CA GLU A 70 9.00 -2.03 -8.95
C GLU A 70 8.31 -1.10 -7.96
N ALA A 71 7.30 -0.37 -8.44
CA ALA A 71 6.53 0.51 -7.57
C ALA A 71 5.79 -0.28 -6.50
N MET A 72 5.27 -1.44 -6.86
CA MET A 72 4.60 -2.32 -5.91
C MET A 72 5.56 -2.85 -4.85
N ILE A 73 6.75 -3.23 -5.27
CA ILE A 73 7.79 -3.72 -4.34
C ILE A 73 8.20 -2.61 -3.38
N GLU A 74 8.41 -1.41 -3.90
CA GLU A 74 8.77 -0.26 -3.08
C GLU A 74 7.71 0.02 -2.02
N ARG A 75 6.45 0.00 -2.44
CA ARG A 75 5.33 0.23 -1.54
C ARG A 75 5.27 -0.83 -0.45
N GLN A 76 5.49 -2.08 -0.85
CA GLN A 76 5.46 -3.19 0.10
C GLN A 76 6.59 -3.07 1.11
N LYS A 77 7.77 -2.66 0.67
CA LYS A 77 8.90 -2.45 1.57
C LYS A 77 8.62 -1.34 2.57
N LYS A 78 8.00 -0.26 2.11
CA LYS A 78 7.62 0.84 3.00
C LYS A 78 6.62 0.38 4.05
N LEU A 79 5.64 -0.39 3.60
CA LEU A 79 4.63 -0.92 4.51
C LEU A 79 5.26 -1.86 5.54
N LYS A 80 6.13 -2.73 5.10
CA LYS A 80 6.82 -3.65 5.98
C LYS A 80 7.63 -2.90 7.03
N THR A 81 8.37 -1.88 6.59
CA THR A 81 9.17 -1.05 7.49
C THR A 81 8.30 -0.35 8.52
N ALA A 82 7.13 0.11 8.10
CA ALA A 82 6.20 0.78 9.01
C ALA A 82 5.60 -0.18 10.02
N VAL A 83 5.35 -1.41 9.60
CA VAL A 83 4.74 -2.43 10.46
C VAL A 83 5.73 -3.01 11.47
N GLU A 84 6.99 -3.12 11.10
CA GLU A 84 7.99 -3.78 11.94
C GLU A 84 8.03 -3.27 13.39
N PRO A 85 8.17 -1.95 13.62
CA PRO A 85 8.22 -1.47 15.01
C PRO A 85 6.91 -1.71 15.75
N LEU A 86 5.79 -1.57 15.06
CA LEU A 86 4.49 -1.83 15.66
C LEU A 86 4.36 -3.30 16.04
N TYR A 87 4.70 -4.17 15.09
CA TYR A 87 4.59 -5.62 15.30
C TYR A 87 5.49 -6.06 16.46
N ALA A 88 6.69 -5.51 16.55
CA ALA A 88 7.62 -5.83 17.62
C ALA A 88 7.10 -5.40 18.99
N ALA A 89 6.27 -4.36 19.03
CA ALA A 89 5.69 -3.87 20.27
C ALA A 89 4.44 -4.66 20.69
N LEU A 90 3.90 -5.46 19.82
CA LEU A 90 2.68 -6.22 20.09
C LEU A 90 2.97 -7.45 20.97
N SER A 91 1.98 -7.82 21.78
CA SER A 91 2.04 -9.08 22.50
C SER A 91 1.79 -10.23 21.54
N ASP A 92 2.03 -11.47 22.00
CA ASP A 92 1.81 -12.65 21.15
C ASP A 92 0.38 -12.74 20.65
N ASP A 93 -0.58 -12.45 21.53
CA ASP A 93 -2.00 -12.48 21.15
C ASP A 93 -2.30 -11.40 20.13
N GLN A 94 -1.73 -10.22 20.31
CA GLN A 94 -1.92 -9.12 19.38
C GLN A 94 -1.29 -9.43 18.03
N LYS A 95 -0.15 -10.11 18.03
CA LYS A 95 0.50 -10.52 16.78
C LYS A 95 -0.40 -11.46 15.98
N LYS A 96 -1.07 -12.37 16.66
CA LYS A 96 -2.00 -13.28 15.99
C LYS A 96 -3.16 -12.53 15.38
N LEU A 97 -3.68 -11.55 16.11
CA LEU A 97 -4.75 -10.71 15.59
C LEU A 97 -4.28 -9.88 14.40
N ALA A 98 -3.08 -9.34 14.50
CA ALA A 98 -2.51 -8.56 13.40
C ALA A 98 -2.33 -9.42 12.16
N ASP A 99 -1.86 -10.64 12.34
CA ASP A 99 -1.69 -11.57 11.22
C ASP A 99 -3.01 -11.80 10.49
N LYS A 100 -4.10 -11.88 11.22
CA LYS A 100 -5.41 -12.05 10.62
C LYS A 100 -5.93 -10.78 9.98
N LEU A 101 -5.85 -9.68 10.70
CA LEU A 101 -6.44 -8.41 10.25
C LEU A 101 -5.68 -7.78 9.09
N LEU A 102 -4.36 -7.98 9.05
CA LEU A 102 -3.53 -7.36 8.01
C LEU A 102 -3.35 -8.25 6.79
N ARG A 103 -3.97 -9.39 6.78
CA ARG A 103 -3.93 -10.29 5.62
C ARG A 103 -4.60 -9.71 4.40
N PHE A 104 -5.47 -8.76 4.60
CA PHE A 104 -6.19 -8.16 3.47
C PHE A 104 -5.25 -7.63 2.39
N ASN A 105 -4.01 -7.33 2.77
CA ASN A 105 -3.03 -6.87 1.81
C ASN A 105 -2.61 -7.95 0.81
N ARG A 106 -2.89 -9.18 1.12
CA ARG A 106 -2.53 -10.27 0.24
C ARG A 106 -3.62 -10.52 -0.79
N GLY A 107 -4.37 -9.59 -1.01
CA GLY A 107 -5.27 -9.61 -2.03
C GLY A 107 -6.39 -10.41 -1.73
N GLY A 108 -6.62 -10.29 -0.98
CA GLY A 108 -7.53 -10.95 -0.81
C GLY A 108 -8.38 -11.57 -1.71
N ARG A 109 -8.45 -12.09 -1.95
CA ARG A 109 -9.22 -12.73 -2.47
C ARG A 109 -9.42 -13.77 -2.16
N ARG A 110 -9.91 -14.04 -1.95
CA ARG A 110 -10.12 -14.87 -1.63
C ARG A 110 -10.90 -15.12 -2.02
#